data_c2b75aa4d91c3770f69e1073bfeb6e9f
#
_entry.id   c2b75aa4d91c3770f69e1073bfeb6e9f
#
_cell.length_a   1.000
_cell.length_b   1.000
_cell.length_c   1.000
_cell.angle_alpha   90.00
_cell.angle_beta   90.00
_cell.angle_gamma   90.00
#
_symmetry.space_group_name_H-M   'P 1'
#
loop_
_entity.id
_entity.type
_entity.pdbx_description
1 polymer ?
#
loop_
_entity_poly.entity_id
_entity_poly.type
_entity_poly.pdbx_seq_one_letter_code
_entity_poly.pdbx_strand_id
1 'polypeptide(L)'
;DGCPVVNQAIRLGNRAGLEVILLCDTSHVFQREGARTITVSKGADSVDFALVNLLEPGDVAVTQDYGLAAMCLARGARAISQDGLEYGDENISALLLARHTAKKIRNAGGRLKGSPKRAPKQDQAFEEAFARLIGLK
;
A
#
# COMPACT_ATOMS: atom_id res chain seq x y z
N ASP A 1 9.15 2.75 4.52
CA ASP A 1 9.53 1.55 3.81
C ASP A 1 9.37 1.73 2.32
N GLY A 2 10.36 1.31 1.59
CA GLY A 2 10.35 1.49 0.17
C GLY A 2 9.23 0.69 -0.51
N CYS A 3 8.26 1.38 -1.05
CA CYS A 3 7.28 0.76 -1.92
C CYS A 3 7.97 0.42 -3.24
N PRO A 4 8.07 -0.85 -3.63
CA PRO A 4 8.82 -1.22 -4.83
C PRO A 4 8.11 -0.87 -6.14
N VAL A 5 6.86 -0.42 -6.07
CA VAL A 5 6.05 -0.12 -7.28
C VAL A 5 5.72 1.36 -7.41
N VAL A 6 6.50 2.24 -6.77
CA VAL A 6 6.25 3.69 -6.85
C VAL A 6 6.24 4.18 -8.28
N ASN A 7 7.23 3.80 -9.08
CA ASN A 7 7.33 4.26 -10.46
C ASN A 7 6.16 3.75 -11.32
N GLN A 8 5.76 2.51 -11.13
CA GLN A 8 4.62 1.92 -11.83
C GLN A 8 3.32 2.63 -11.45
N ALA A 9 3.13 2.91 -10.16
CA ALA A 9 1.94 3.61 -9.68
C ALA A 9 1.84 5.03 -10.25
N ILE A 10 2.97 5.75 -10.31
CA ILE A 10 3.01 7.10 -10.87
C ILE A 10 2.68 7.06 -12.37
N ARG A 11 3.33 6.17 -13.11
CA ARG A 11 3.11 6.05 -14.55
C ARG A 11 1.67 5.75 -14.89
N LEU A 12 1.10 4.74 -14.25
CA LEU A 12 -0.27 4.32 -14.52
C LEU A 12 -1.29 5.36 -14.03
N GLY A 13 -1.07 5.94 -12.86
CA GLY A 13 -1.95 6.97 -12.32
C GLY A 13 -1.99 8.19 -13.24
N ASN A 14 -0.83 8.63 -13.74
CA ASN A 14 -0.77 9.77 -14.65
C ASN A 14 -1.46 9.46 -15.99
N ARG A 15 -1.32 8.24 -16.48
CA ARG A 15 -2.01 7.82 -17.71
C ARG A 15 -3.53 7.85 -17.55
N ALA A 16 -4.01 7.59 -16.35
CA ALA A 16 -5.45 7.63 -16.04
C ALA A 16 -5.94 9.04 -15.70
N GLY A 17 -5.05 10.04 -15.72
CA GLY A 17 -5.41 11.41 -15.36
C GLY A 17 -5.58 11.63 -13.87
N LEU A 18 -5.02 10.77 -13.03
CA LEU A 18 -5.16 10.86 -11.59
C LEU A 18 -3.97 11.58 -10.97
N GLU A 19 -4.24 12.31 -9.88
CA GLU A 19 -3.18 12.85 -9.05
C GLU A 19 -2.57 11.72 -8.23
N VAL A 20 -1.24 11.62 -8.26
CA VAL A 20 -0.51 10.63 -7.46
C VAL A 20 0.16 11.35 -6.30
N ILE A 21 -0.10 10.89 -5.09
CA ILE A 21 0.45 11.46 -3.86
C ILE A 21 1.32 10.43 -3.17
N LEU A 22 2.55 10.83 -2.86
CA LEU A 22 3.48 10.02 -2.08
C LEU A 22 3.54 10.58 -0.67
N LEU A 23 3.36 9.72 0.33
CA LEU A 23 3.45 10.12 1.72
C LEU A 23 4.68 9.48 2.36
N CYS A 24 5.46 10.28 3.06
CA CYS A 24 6.65 9.82 3.76
C CYS A 24 6.85 10.62 5.04
N ASP A 25 7.69 10.10 5.92
CA ASP A 25 8.09 10.86 7.11
C ASP A 25 9.42 11.56 6.86
N THR A 26 9.87 12.33 7.85
CA THR A 26 11.11 13.12 7.73
C THR A 26 12.38 12.26 7.66
N SER A 27 12.29 10.97 8.01
CA SER A 27 13.42 10.04 7.93
C SER A 27 13.55 9.37 6.56
N HIS A 28 12.49 9.40 5.75
CA HIS A 28 12.43 8.67 4.49
C HIS A 28 11.91 9.56 3.36
N VAL A 29 12.38 10.80 3.33
CA VAL A 29 11.91 11.77 2.32
C VAL A 29 12.39 11.34 0.94
N PHE A 30 11.46 11.29 -0.01
CA PHE A 30 11.77 11.06 -1.40
C PHE A 30 10.80 11.84 -2.29
N GLN A 31 11.25 12.18 -3.47
CA GLN A 31 10.44 12.89 -4.45
C GLN A 31 10.56 12.22 -5.79
N ARG A 32 9.48 12.23 -6.54
CA ARG A 32 9.41 11.66 -7.89
C ARG A 32 8.66 12.61 -8.80
N GLU A 33 9.14 12.74 -10.03
CA GLU A 33 8.44 13.47 -11.05
C GLU A 33 7.10 12.81 -11.34
N GLY A 34 6.07 13.61 -11.55
CA GLY A 34 4.72 13.12 -11.81
C GLY A 34 3.89 12.83 -10.57
N ALA A 35 4.44 13.07 -9.37
CA ALA A 35 3.73 12.86 -8.12
C ALA A 35 4.01 14.01 -7.15
N ARG A 36 3.04 14.27 -6.28
CA ARG A 36 3.19 15.23 -5.19
C ARG A 36 3.64 14.48 -3.94
N THR A 37 4.67 14.97 -3.28
CA THR A 37 5.15 14.38 -2.03
C THR A 37 4.64 15.19 -0.84
N ILE A 38 4.05 14.49 0.13
CA ILE A 38 3.65 15.06 1.41
C ILE A 38 4.53 14.43 2.48
N THR A 39 5.29 15.26 3.19
CA THR A 39 6.17 14.82 4.27
C THR A 39 5.50 15.13 5.61
N VAL A 40 5.42 14.13 6.48
CA VAL A 40 4.84 14.27 7.81
C VAL A 40 5.91 14.08 8.87
N SER A 41 5.60 14.51 10.09
CA SER A 41 6.53 14.36 11.22
C SER A 41 6.82 12.89 11.48
N LYS A 42 8.07 12.61 11.85
CA LYS A 42 8.46 11.26 12.24
C LYS A 42 7.70 10.87 13.51
N GLY A 43 7.07 9.72 13.48
CA GLY A 43 6.33 9.20 14.63
C GLY A 43 5.62 7.93 14.24
N ALA A 44 5.24 7.15 15.25
CA ALA A 44 4.51 5.91 15.03
C ALA A 44 3.18 6.23 14.31
N ASP A 45 2.95 5.58 13.19
CA ASP A 45 1.71 5.68 12.41
C ASP A 45 1.38 7.07 11.85
N SER A 46 2.31 8.03 11.90
CA SER A 46 2.07 9.38 11.39
C SER A 46 1.71 9.38 9.90
N VAL A 47 2.43 8.60 9.10
CA VAL A 47 2.17 8.47 7.66
C VAL A 47 0.80 7.84 7.42
N ASP A 48 0.47 6.80 8.19
CA ASP A 48 -0.81 6.08 8.06
C ASP A 48 -1.99 7.01 8.35
N PHE A 49 -1.93 7.77 9.44
CA PHE A 49 -2.99 8.72 9.78
C PHE A 49 -3.13 9.82 8.73
N ALA A 50 -2.01 10.34 8.23
CA ALA A 50 -2.04 11.36 7.18
C ALA A 50 -2.69 10.82 5.92
N LEU A 51 -2.35 9.60 5.53
CA LEU A 51 -2.93 8.97 4.35
C LEU A 51 -4.43 8.80 4.49
N VAL A 52 -4.87 8.23 5.61
CA VAL A 52 -6.30 8.00 5.86
C VAL A 52 -7.09 9.30 5.86
N ASN A 53 -6.53 10.37 6.44
CA ASN A 53 -7.20 11.66 6.49
C ASN A 53 -7.32 12.34 5.12
N LEU A 54 -6.42 12.02 4.19
CA LEU A 54 -6.48 12.54 2.82
C LEU A 54 -7.45 11.79 1.92
N LEU A 55 -7.76 10.55 2.26
CA LEU A 55 -8.56 9.69 1.40
C LEU A 55 -10.00 10.16 1.30
N GLU A 56 -10.52 10.09 0.09
CA GLU A 56 -11.93 10.29 -0.22
C GLU A 56 -12.49 9.00 -0.81
N PRO A 57 -13.82 8.80 -0.72
CA PRO A 57 -14.43 7.61 -1.35
C PRO A 57 -14.05 7.50 -2.82
N GLY A 58 -13.64 6.31 -3.23
CA GLY A 58 -13.21 6.03 -4.59
C GLY A 58 -11.71 6.19 -4.84
N ASP A 59 -10.97 6.77 -3.90
CA ASP A 59 -9.52 6.84 -4.01
C ASP A 59 -8.88 5.45 -3.89
N VAL A 60 -7.65 5.32 -4.36
CA VAL A 60 -6.91 4.06 -4.32
C VAL A 60 -5.63 4.25 -3.53
N ALA A 61 -5.43 3.43 -2.51
CA ALA A 61 -4.20 3.41 -1.72
C ALA A 61 -3.37 2.18 -2.06
N VAL A 62 -2.07 2.36 -2.21
CA VAL A 62 -1.13 1.25 -2.43
C VAL A 62 -0.37 1.05 -1.13
N THR A 63 -0.55 -0.11 -0.51
CA THR A 63 0.11 -0.41 0.76
C THR A 63 0.21 -1.92 0.95
N GLN A 64 1.24 -2.37 1.66
CA GLN A 64 1.33 -3.75 2.13
C GLN A 64 0.93 -3.88 3.61
N ASP A 65 0.54 -2.80 4.26
CA ASP A 65 0.11 -2.83 5.66
C ASP A 65 -1.39 -3.14 5.71
N TYR A 66 -1.73 -4.30 6.24
CA TYR A 66 -3.12 -4.78 6.30
C TYR A 66 -3.99 -3.91 7.20
N GLY A 67 -3.43 -3.39 8.30
CA GLY A 67 -4.17 -2.49 9.18
C GLY A 67 -4.51 -1.18 8.49
N LEU A 68 -3.55 -0.62 7.75
CA LEU A 68 -3.79 0.59 6.95
C LEU A 68 -4.81 0.31 5.85
N ALA A 69 -4.71 -0.83 5.17
CA ALA A 69 -5.68 -1.22 4.15
C ALA A 69 -7.10 -1.27 4.71
N ALA A 70 -7.26 -1.85 5.91
CA ALA A 70 -8.58 -1.91 6.56
C ALA A 70 -9.14 -0.51 6.83
N MET A 71 -8.29 0.42 7.27
CA MET A 71 -8.71 1.80 7.48
C MET A 71 -9.12 2.50 6.19
N CYS A 72 -8.39 2.24 5.10
CA CYS A 72 -8.72 2.79 3.79
C CYS A 72 -10.10 2.30 3.32
N LEU A 73 -10.35 1.01 3.47
CA LEU A 73 -11.65 0.42 3.12
C LEU A 73 -12.79 1.03 3.94
N ALA A 74 -12.54 1.29 5.22
CA ALA A 74 -13.54 1.91 6.09
C ALA A 74 -13.89 3.34 5.66
N ARG A 75 -12.97 4.02 4.97
CA ARG A 75 -13.22 5.37 4.42
C ARG A 75 -13.91 5.34 3.05
N GLY A 76 -14.21 4.16 2.53
CA GLY A 76 -14.81 4.02 1.20
C GLY A 76 -13.79 4.06 0.07
N ALA A 77 -12.52 4.04 0.38
CA ALA A 77 -11.45 3.96 -0.61
C ALA A 77 -11.15 2.51 -0.95
N ARG A 78 -10.38 2.30 -2.01
CA ARG A 78 -9.87 0.99 -2.40
C ARG A 78 -8.43 0.87 -1.94
N ALA A 79 -7.99 -0.34 -1.73
CA ALA A 79 -6.61 -0.61 -1.34
C ALA A 79 -6.07 -1.81 -2.09
N ILE A 80 -4.80 -1.74 -2.48
CA ILE A 80 -4.13 -2.77 -3.24
C ILE A 80 -2.71 -2.96 -2.71
N SER A 81 -2.25 -4.20 -2.67
CA SER A 81 -0.88 -4.50 -2.28
C SER A 81 0.09 -4.25 -3.44
N GLN A 82 1.38 -4.20 -3.13
CA GLN A 82 2.44 -4.07 -4.14
C GLN A 82 2.53 -5.28 -5.06
N ASP A 83 1.87 -6.38 -4.73
CA ASP A 83 1.85 -7.61 -5.54
C ASP A 83 0.56 -7.77 -6.34
N GLY A 84 -0.30 -6.76 -6.31
CA GLY A 84 -1.53 -6.78 -7.08
C GLY A 84 -2.72 -7.40 -6.37
N LEU A 85 -2.61 -7.71 -5.08
CA LEU A 85 -3.74 -8.19 -4.31
C LEU A 85 -4.64 -7.03 -3.94
N GLU A 86 -5.88 -7.03 -4.42
CA GLU A 86 -6.86 -6.04 -3.99
C GLU A 86 -7.45 -6.46 -2.65
N TYR A 87 -7.35 -5.57 -1.66
CA TYR A 87 -7.93 -5.83 -0.36
C TYR A 87 -9.44 -5.56 -0.40
N GLY A 88 -10.19 -6.42 0.27
CA GLY A 88 -11.63 -6.28 0.39
C GLY A 88 -12.11 -6.91 1.68
N ASP A 89 -13.40 -6.73 1.99
CA ASP A 89 -13.98 -7.28 3.21
C ASP A 89 -13.84 -8.80 3.28
N GLU A 90 -13.81 -9.45 2.12
CA GLU A 90 -13.72 -10.90 2.03
C GLU A 90 -12.34 -11.46 2.41
N ASN A 91 -11.29 -10.65 2.35
CA ASN A 91 -9.93 -11.15 2.64
C ASN A 91 -9.21 -10.42 3.77
N ILE A 92 -9.61 -9.18 4.09
CA ILE A 92 -8.84 -8.38 5.04
C ILE A 92 -8.82 -8.97 6.45
N SER A 93 -9.92 -9.55 6.89
CA SER A 93 -10.00 -10.17 8.22
C SER A 93 -9.06 -11.36 8.33
N ALA A 94 -8.99 -12.20 7.30
CA ALA A 94 -8.10 -13.34 7.28
C ALA A 94 -6.63 -12.90 7.28
N LEU A 95 -6.30 -11.85 6.51
CA LEU A 95 -4.95 -11.31 6.46
C LEU A 95 -4.51 -10.72 7.80
N LEU A 96 -5.38 -10.01 8.49
CA LEU A 96 -5.11 -9.46 9.81
C LEU A 96 -4.89 -10.57 10.84
N LEU A 97 -5.70 -11.64 10.77
CA LEU A 97 -5.55 -12.79 11.66
C LEU A 97 -4.20 -13.49 11.41
N ALA A 98 -3.83 -13.71 10.17
CA ALA A 98 -2.55 -14.34 9.82
C ALA A 98 -1.37 -13.52 10.36
N ARG A 99 -1.44 -12.18 10.25
CA ARG A 99 -0.42 -11.28 10.79
C ARG A 99 -0.31 -11.41 12.30
N HIS A 100 -1.44 -11.47 12.99
CA HIS A 100 -1.47 -11.60 14.44
C HIS A 100 -0.88 -12.93 14.90
N THR A 101 -1.23 -14.03 14.23
CA THR A 101 -0.71 -15.36 14.51
C THR A 101 0.81 -15.40 14.31
N ALA A 102 1.31 -14.83 13.23
CA ALA A 102 2.74 -14.74 12.95
C ALA A 102 3.48 -13.98 14.06
N LYS A 103 2.91 -12.88 14.53
CA LYS A 103 3.48 -12.09 15.61
C LYS A 103 3.54 -12.90 16.92
N LYS A 104 2.51 -13.66 17.23
CA LYS A 104 2.49 -14.53 18.43
C LYS A 104 3.58 -15.59 18.35
N ILE A 105 3.77 -16.22 17.19
CA ILE A 105 4.81 -17.22 17.00
C ILE A 105 6.19 -16.62 17.25
N ARG A 106 6.48 -15.45 16.68
CA ARG A 106 7.76 -14.77 16.89
C ARG A 106 7.99 -14.38 18.35
N ASN A 107 6.97 -13.87 19.02
CA ASN A 107 7.06 -13.45 20.41
C ASN A 107 7.30 -14.63 21.36
N ALA A 108 6.84 -15.82 20.97
CA ALA A 108 7.06 -17.06 21.74
C ALA A 108 8.41 -17.72 21.45
N GLY A 109 9.28 -17.07 20.69
CA GLY A 109 10.59 -17.60 20.34
C GLY A 109 10.60 -18.47 19.10
N GLY A 110 9.49 -18.57 18.40
CA GLY A 110 9.39 -19.30 17.15
C GLY A 110 10.04 -18.55 15.99
N ARG A 111 10.33 -19.27 14.92
CA ARG A 111 10.89 -18.71 13.71
C ARG A 111 9.95 -18.95 12.55
N LEU A 112 9.74 -17.90 11.74
CA LEU A 112 8.99 -17.99 10.51
C LEU A 112 9.94 -17.81 9.34
N LYS A 113 9.62 -18.49 8.24
CA LYS A 113 10.35 -18.30 6.99
C LYS A 113 10.17 -16.87 6.51
N GLY A 114 11.24 -16.19 6.18
CA GLY A 114 11.20 -14.84 5.63
C GLY A 114 10.56 -14.80 4.25
N SER A 115 10.16 -13.61 3.85
CA SER A 115 9.58 -13.40 2.51
C SER A 115 10.63 -13.69 1.43
N PRO A 116 10.24 -14.33 0.32
CA PRO A 116 11.16 -14.53 -0.78
C PRO A 116 11.54 -13.20 -1.42
N LYS A 117 12.69 -13.20 -2.11
CA LYS A 117 13.12 -12.02 -2.85
C LYS A 117 12.08 -11.67 -3.94
N ARG A 118 11.83 -10.38 -4.10
CA ARG A 118 10.87 -9.90 -5.08
C ARG A 118 11.28 -10.27 -6.50
N ALA A 119 10.31 -10.77 -7.27
CA ALA A 119 10.52 -11.18 -8.66
C ALA A 119 9.82 -10.21 -9.62
N PRO A 120 10.31 -10.06 -10.88
CA PRO A 120 9.70 -9.15 -11.85
C PRO A 120 8.22 -9.43 -12.13
N LYS A 121 7.76 -10.66 -12.05
CA LYS A 121 6.34 -10.98 -12.27
C LYS A 121 5.43 -10.40 -11.19
N GLN A 122 5.96 -10.07 -10.02
CA GLN A 122 5.19 -9.39 -8.99
C GLN A 122 4.90 -7.95 -9.38
N ASP A 123 5.86 -7.27 -10.00
CA ASP A 123 5.66 -5.94 -10.55
C ASP A 123 4.61 -5.97 -11.66
N GLN A 124 4.67 -6.97 -12.54
CA GLN A 124 3.71 -7.13 -13.61
C GLN A 124 2.31 -7.40 -13.07
N ALA A 125 2.18 -8.26 -12.06
CA ALA A 125 0.91 -8.53 -11.41
C ALA A 125 0.30 -7.26 -10.81
N PHE A 126 1.13 -6.43 -10.17
CA PHE A 126 0.69 -5.15 -9.65
C PHE A 126 0.20 -4.24 -10.78
N GLU A 127 0.97 -4.09 -11.85
CA GLU A 127 0.61 -3.21 -12.95
C GLU A 127 -0.75 -3.61 -13.56
N GLU A 128 -0.96 -4.89 -13.78
CA GLU A 128 -2.22 -5.38 -14.35
C GLU A 128 -3.40 -5.12 -13.42
N ALA A 129 -3.26 -5.44 -12.14
CA ALA A 129 -4.34 -5.28 -11.17
C ALA A 129 -4.63 -3.79 -10.92
N PHE A 130 -3.58 -2.98 -10.78
CA PHE A 130 -3.73 -1.55 -10.54
C PHE A 130 -4.36 -0.85 -11.74
N ALA A 131 -3.95 -1.19 -12.93
CA ALA A 131 -4.54 -0.63 -14.15
C ALA A 131 -6.04 -0.91 -14.23
N ARG A 132 -6.46 -2.14 -13.92
CA ARG A 132 -7.89 -2.47 -13.87
C ARG A 132 -8.62 -1.64 -12.81
N LEU A 133 -8.01 -1.50 -11.65
CA LEU A 133 -8.61 -0.81 -10.51
C LEU A 133 -8.87 0.67 -10.80
N ILE A 134 -7.95 1.32 -11.51
CA ILE A 134 -8.08 2.74 -11.84
C ILE A 134 -8.75 2.98 -13.20
N GLY A 135 -9.22 1.94 -13.86
CA GLY A 135 -9.99 2.05 -15.09
C GLY A 135 -9.18 2.16 -16.38
N LEU A 136 -7.91 1.83 -16.36
CA LEU A 136 -7.09 1.76 -17.57
C LEU A 136 -7.34 0.44 -18.30
N LYS A 137 -7.33 0.52 -19.61
CA LYS A 137 -7.49 -0.66 -20.48
C LYS A 137 -6.14 -1.15 -20.99
#